data_35f249a683054fd88f4b29b102060866
#
_entry.id   35f249a683054fd88f4b29b102060866
#
_cell.length_a   1.000
_cell.length_b   1.000
_cell.length_c   1.000
_cell.angle_alpha   90.00
_cell.angle_beta   90.00
_cell.angle_gamma   90.00
#
_symmetry.space_group_name_H-M   'P 1'
#
loop_
_entity.id
_entity.type
_entity.pdbx_description
1 polymer ?
#
loop_
_entity_poly.entity_id
_entity_poly.type
_entity_poly.pdbx_seq_one_letter_code
_entity_poly.pdbx_strand_id
1 'polypeptide(L)'
;VVKNLKLGGKKRLNEMMGVPDNIYETALELYELLDEKLSKVNLDDLTSEDGETFNLKSNFRISDFNFNNVKFSIKIERHTELESNEFIISKTSITVENKFPSGDDVKRKNVKNDYLIMRSIILAPMDFTMEEFLNFFHTKKNEMVNTLSHELMHAYDHYKSKYDSSYERSRYEASAGRRFGIPAVNNFLHNLYYISAIENLVRPTEVLSDIKLNKINQKEFLNFLLKHETYTTLKKISKFTLEGFKSELKKEMDNIDELFKHLKIYRDDMSDDDKINEVLRLVFVNILNWRADSFRDLITSSFIEKIMGFSGEKGKVFDKFINSIRKFKTPESFFEYEGENFRLVANKMIKKLSKLYDLAEKNEIIKSNLRRV
;
A
#
# COMPACT_ATOMS: atom_id res chain seq x y z
N VAL A 1 6.44 13.87 40.94
CA VAL A 1 7.19 12.96 40.07
C VAL A 1 6.26 11.96 39.36
N VAL A 2 5.11 11.61 39.91
CA VAL A 2 4.15 10.61 39.35
C VAL A 2 3.28 11.17 38.20
N LYS A 3 3.09 12.49 38.09
CA LYS A 3 2.22 13.10 37.06
C LYS A 3 2.79 13.05 35.61
N ASN A 4 4.10 12.95 35.45
CA ASN A 4 4.72 12.95 34.10
C ASN A 4 4.87 11.56 33.47
N LEU A 5 4.61 10.49 34.21
CA LEU A 5 4.62 9.13 33.67
C LEU A 5 3.32 8.74 32.93
N LYS A 6 2.19 9.48 33.17
CA LYS A 6 0.88 9.14 32.65
C LYS A 6 0.66 9.48 31.16
N LEU A 7 1.43 10.37 30.57
CA LEU A 7 1.29 10.80 29.19
C LEU A 7 2.27 10.15 28.20
N GLY A 8 3.30 9.50 28.72
CA GLY A 8 4.41 9.03 27.87
C GLY A 8 4.20 7.72 27.15
N GLY A 9 3.30 6.85 27.62
CA GLY A 9 3.20 5.48 27.12
C GLY A 9 2.43 5.35 25.79
N LYS A 10 1.21 5.88 25.73
CA LYS A 10 0.38 5.83 24.51
C LYS A 10 0.95 6.66 23.38
N LYS A 11 1.45 7.86 23.71
CA LYS A 11 2.03 8.77 22.71
C LYS A 11 3.27 8.19 22.06
N ARG A 12 4.12 7.45 22.82
CA ARG A 12 5.33 6.82 22.28
C ARG A 12 5.08 5.62 21.36
N LEU A 13 4.02 4.83 21.56
CA LEU A 13 3.74 3.69 20.70
C LEU A 13 3.30 4.15 19.30
N ASN A 14 2.33 5.04 19.25
CA ASN A 14 1.82 5.57 18.00
C ASN A 14 2.85 6.48 17.33
N GLU A 15 3.66 7.25 18.09
CA GLU A 15 4.80 7.99 17.56
C GLU A 15 5.89 7.06 16.96
N MET A 16 6.17 5.90 17.59
CA MET A 16 7.13 4.92 17.04
C MET A 16 6.64 4.21 15.79
N MET A 17 5.34 3.99 15.68
CA MET A 17 4.70 3.32 14.55
C MET A 17 4.23 4.30 13.49
N GLY A 18 4.06 5.58 13.85
CA GLY A 18 3.48 6.60 12.98
C GLY A 18 1.96 6.44 12.77
N VAL A 19 1.32 5.51 13.49
CA VAL A 19 -0.11 5.20 13.35
C VAL A 19 -0.93 6.11 14.27
N PRO A 20 -1.95 6.83 13.75
CA PRO A 20 -2.87 7.62 14.57
C PRO A 20 -3.67 6.75 15.55
N ASP A 21 -3.95 7.29 16.75
CA ASP A 21 -4.68 6.58 17.81
C ASP A 21 -6.07 6.13 17.38
N ASN A 22 -6.75 6.92 16.56
CA ASN A 22 -8.14 6.73 16.17
C ASN A 22 -8.33 6.19 14.75
N ILE A 23 -7.30 5.71 14.07
CA ILE A 23 -7.40 5.24 12.68
C ILE A 23 -8.38 4.06 12.54
N TYR A 24 -8.29 3.12 13.47
CA TYR A 24 -9.17 1.95 13.49
C TYR A 24 -10.63 2.32 13.79
N GLU A 25 -10.83 3.16 14.80
CA GLU A 25 -12.17 3.64 15.19
C GLU A 25 -12.83 4.40 14.04
N THR A 26 -12.07 5.24 13.34
CA THR A 26 -12.53 5.96 12.15
C THR A 26 -12.89 4.97 11.01
N ALA A 27 -12.08 3.94 10.78
CA ALA A 27 -12.37 2.92 9.78
C ALA A 27 -13.65 2.13 10.10
N LEU A 28 -13.85 1.80 11.38
CA LEU A 28 -15.06 1.10 11.83
C LEU A 28 -16.31 1.99 11.66
N GLU A 29 -16.26 3.25 12.07
CA GLU A 29 -17.35 4.22 11.88
C GLU A 29 -17.71 4.38 10.40
N LEU A 30 -16.72 4.44 9.52
CA LEU A 30 -16.93 4.53 8.08
C LEU A 30 -17.54 3.26 7.50
N TYR A 31 -17.10 2.08 7.96
CA TYR A 31 -17.72 0.82 7.58
C TYR A 31 -19.21 0.80 7.97
N GLU A 32 -19.55 1.16 9.20
CA GLU A 32 -20.92 1.20 9.71
C GLU A 32 -21.80 2.20 8.94
N LEU A 33 -21.24 3.35 8.56
CA LEU A 33 -21.93 4.32 7.71
C LEU A 33 -22.16 3.78 6.29
N LEU A 34 -21.19 3.08 5.70
CA LEU A 34 -21.33 2.43 4.40
C LEU A 34 -22.42 1.34 4.45
N ASP A 35 -22.38 0.50 5.48
CA ASP A 35 -23.34 -0.56 5.71
C ASP A 35 -24.78 -0.02 5.85
N GLU A 36 -24.98 0.99 6.70
CA GLU A 36 -26.28 1.66 6.88
C GLU A 36 -26.83 2.22 5.55
N LYS A 37 -25.97 2.77 4.72
CA LYS A 37 -26.40 3.38 3.46
C LYS A 37 -26.64 2.34 2.37
N LEU A 38 -25.79 1.32 2.27
CA LEU A 38 -25.96 0.21 1.32
C LEU A 38 -27.24 -0.58 1.59
N SER A 39 -27.59 -0.77 2.87
CA SER A 39 -28.83 -1.47 3.26
C SER A 39 -30.14 -0.74 2.83
N LYS A 40 -30.05 0.52 2.39
CA LYS A 40 -31.17 1.34 1.93
C LYS A 40 -31.24 1.50 0.41
N VAL A 41 -30.28 0.91 -0.33
CA VAL A 41 -30.15 1.08 -1.78
C VAL A 41 -30.69 -0.17 -2.48
N ASN A 42 -31.45 0.02 -3.54
CA ASN A 42 -31.84 -1.08 -4.45
C ASN A 42 -30.78 -1.23 -5.55
N LEU A 43 -30.70 -2.43 -6.13
CA LEU A 43 -29.73 -2.72 -7.20
C LEU A 43 -29.92 -1.77 -8.40
N ASP A 44 -31.17 -1.45 -8.72
CA ASP A 44 -31.52 -0.54 -9.83
C ASP A 44 -31.05 0.91 -9.60
N ASP A 45 -30.84 1.30 -8.33
CA ASP A 45 -30.36 2.64 -7.97
C ASP A 45 -28.82 2.75 -8.07
N LEU A 46 -28.11 1.63 -8.27
CA LEU A 46 -26.65 1.59 -8.38
C LEU A 46 -26.11 1.85 -9.77
N THR A 47 -26.97 1.93 -10.77
CA THR A 47 -26.56 2.00 -12.18
C THR A 47 -25.91 3.33 -12.54
N SER A 48 -24.71 3.28 -13.12
CA SER A 48 -24.04 4.38 -13.81
C SER A 48 -23.59 3.93 -15.20
N GLU A 49 -23.24 4.87 -16.08
CA GLU A 49 -22.72 4.57 -17.43
C GLU A 49 -21.53 3.58 -17.42
N ASP A 50 -20.78 3.52 -16.31
CA ASP A 50 -19.58 2.67 -16.11
C ASP A 50 -19.83 1.37 -15.32
N GLY A 51 -21.09 0.97 -15.13
CA GLY A 51 -21.48 -0.17 -14.28
C GLY A 51 -22.10 0.26 -12.95
N GLU A 52 -22.36 -0.73 -12.07
CA GLU A 52 -23.03 -0.49 -10.80
C GLU A 52 -22.08 0.20 -9.83
N THR A 53 -22.37 1.44 -9.49
CA THR A 53 -21.52 2.25 -8.60
C THR A 53 -22.32 2.89 -7.48
N PHE A 54 -21.98 2.55 -6.24
CA PHE A 54 -22.47 3.22 -5.05
C PHE A 54 -21.53 4.36 -4.66
N ASN A 55 -22.10 5.53 -4.41
CA ASN A 55 -21.34 6.71 -3.99
C ASN A 55 -21.87 7.29 -2.68
N LEU A 56 -20.99 7.52 -1.74
CA LEU A 56 -21.27 8.15 -0.46
C LEU A 56 -20.30 9.30 -0.23
N LYS A 57 -20.78 10.41 0.33
CA LYS A 57 -19.91 11.49 0.85
C LYS A 57 -19.93 11.47 2.36
N SER A 58 -18.77 11.61 2.98
CA SER A 58 -18.64 11.71 4.42
C SER A 58 -17.55 12.69 4.84
N ASN A 59 -17.60 13.08 6.10
CA ASN A 59 -16.58 13.84 6.77
C ASN A 59 -16.03 12.99 7.90
N PHE A 60 -14.72 13.01 8.12
CA PHE A 60 -14.11 12.31 9.25
C PHE A 60 -12.83 13.01 9.72
N ARG A 61 -12.34 12.62 10.86
CA ARG A 61 -11.13 13.17 11.45
C ARG A 61 -10.14 12.08 11.84
N ILE A 62 -8.88 12.26 11.44
CA ILE A 62 -7.76 11.40 11.88
C ILE A 62 -6.75 12.29 12.58
N SER A 63 -6.52 12.07 13.88
CA SER A 63 -5.70 12.96 14.72
C SER A 63 -6.13 14.42 14.62
N ASP A 64 -5.24 15.28 14.15
CA ASP A 64 -5.48 16.73 14.00
C ASP A 64 -6.00 17.12 12.61
N PHE A 65 -6.15 16.14 11.69
CA PHE A 65 -6.59 16.39 10.32
C PHE A 65 -8.08 16.14 10.16
N ASN A 66 -8.79 17.16 9.64
CA ASN A 66 -10.20 17.06 9.26
C ASN A 66 -10.27 16.77 7.75
N PHE A 67 -10.92 15.67 7.40
CA PHE A 67 -11.21 15.28 6.03
C PHE A 67 -12.66 15.60 5.73
N ASN A 68 -12.88 16.58 4.85
CA ASN A 68 -14.22 17.06 4.51
C ASN A 68 -14.55 16.64 3.07
N ASN A 69 -15.82 16.26 2.84
CA ASN A 69 -16.32 15.87 1.53
C ASN A 69 -15.56 14.68 0.88
N VAL A 70 -15.18 13.70 1.69
CA VAL A 70 -14.59 12.46 1.17
C VAL A 70 -15.65 11.66 0.44
N LYS A 71 -15.36 11.28 -0.79
CA LYS A 71 -16.23 10.43 -1.60
C LYS A 71 -15.78 8.97 -1.43
N PHE A 72 -16.71 8.14 -0.98
CA PHE A 72 -16.57 6.67 -1.04
C PHE A 72 -17.27 6.19 -2.27
N SER A 73 -16.59 5.38 -3.07
CA SER A 73 -17.13 4.78 -4.29
C SER A 73 -16.91 3.28 -4.24
N ILE A 74 -17.98 2.51 -4.20
CA ILE A 74 -17.95 1.06 -4.37
C ILE A 74 -18.43 0.77 -5.77
N LYS A 75 -17.55 0.25 -6.62
CA LYS A 75 -17.89 -0.22 -7.95
C LYS A 75 -18.07 -1.72 -7.91
N ILE A 76 -19.21 -2.22 -8.35
CA ILE A 76 -19.49 -3.64 -8.49
C ILE A 76 -19.32 -3.99 -9.96
N GLU A 77 -18.43 -4.91 -10.27
CA GLU A 77 -18.17 -5.40 -11.62
C GLU A 77 -18.65 -6.84 -11.74
N ARG A 78 -19.58 -7.08 -12.66
CA ARG A 78 -20.10 -8.43 -12.94
C ARG A 78 -19.06 -9.25 -13.71
N HIS A 79 -18.84 -10.47 -13.26
CA HIS A 79 -17.84 -11.36 -13.83
C HIS A 79 -18.40 -12.75 -14.14
N THR A 80 -18.24 -13.20 -15.38
CA THR A 80 -18.80 -14.47 -15.88
C THR A 80 -18.14 -15.73 -15.30
N GLU A 81 -16.94 -15.60 -14.74
CA GLU A 81 -16.17 -16.72 -14.19
C GLU A 81 -16.45 -16.96 -12.69
N LEU A 82 -17.22 -16.09 -12.04
CA LEU A 82 -17.56 -16.25 -10.64
C LEU A 82 -18.81 -17.14 -10.50
N GLU A 83 -18.75 -18.06 -9.53
CA GLU A 83 -19.89 -18.89 -9.14
C GLU A 83 -20.93 -18.07 -8.38
N SER A 84 -22.18 -18.57 -8.33
CA SER A 84 -23.23 -17.94 -7.54
C SER A 84 -22.77 -17.76 -6.09
N ASN A 85 -22.95 -16.57 -5.53
CA ASN A 85 -22.51 -16.14 -4.20
C ASN A 85 -20.99 -15.94 -4.03
N GLU A 86 -20.18 -16.02 -5.07
CA GLU A 86 -18.75 -15.72 -5.01
C GLU A 86 -18.51 -14.23 -5.28
N PHE A 87 -18.09 -13.48 -4.25
CA PHE A 87 -17.70 -12.09 -4.37
C PHE A 87 -16.22 -11.91 -3.99
N ILE A 88 -15.53 -11.06 -4.72
CA ILE A 88 -14.10 -10.81 -4.49
C ILE A 88 -13.85 -9.31 -4.35
N ILE A 89 -13.22 -8.88 -3.27
CA ILE A 89 -12.68 -7.52 -3.16
C ILE A 89 -11.42 -7.46 -4.03
N SER A 90 -11.56 -6.95 -5.24
CA SER A 90 -10.48 -6.94 -6.23
C SER A 90 -9.44 -5.86 -5.95
N LYS A 91 -9.90 -4.67 -5.55
CA LYS A 91 -9.03 -3.52 -5.31
C LYS A 91 -9.71 -2.50 -4.42
N THR A 92 -8.93 -1.98 -3.47
CA THR A 92 -9.28 -0.73 -2.78
C THR A 92 -8.13 0.26 -2.95
N SER A 93 -8.44 1.53 -3.10
CA SER A 93 -7.44 2.57 -3.31
C SER A 93 -7.94 3.92 -2.85
N ILE A 94 -7.01 4.76 -2.43
CA ILE A 94 -7.24 6.18 -2.21
C ILE A 94 -6.66 6.98 -3.36
N THR A 95 -7.45 7.91 -3.87
CA THR A 95 -7.01 8.88 -4.87
C THR A 95 -7.31 10.28 -4.35
N VAL A 96 -6.32 11.15 -4.42
CA VAL A 96 -6.51 12.58 -4.17
C VAL A 96 -6.69 13.26 -5.52
N GLU A 97 -7.90 13.77 -5.77
CA GLU A 97 -8.17 14.54 -6.97
C GLU A 97 -7.94 16.03 -6.68
N ASN A 98 -6.90 16.59 -7.26
CA ASN A 98 -6.67 18.03 -7.26
C ASN A 98 -7.54 18.68 -8.34
N LYS A 99 -8.47 19.53 -7.97
CA LYS A 99 -9.28 20.31 -8.92
C LYS A 99 -8.57 21.53 -9.49
N PHE A 100 -7.26 21.56 -9.53
CA PHE A 100 -6.55 22.68 -10.17
C PHE A 100 -6.22 22.35 -11.62
N PRO A 101 -6.58 23.25 -12.57
CA PRO A 101 -6.06 23.14 -13.92
C PRO A 101 -4.53 23.23 -13.87
N SER A 102 -3.90 22.34 -14.63
CA SER A 102 -2.45 22.30 -14.85
C SER A 102 -1.91 23.70 -15.15
N GLY A 103 -1.07 24.26 -14.29
CA GLY A 103 -0.38 25.50 -14.57
C GLY A 103 0.00 26.39 -13.37
N ASP A 104 -0.67 26.28 -12.24
CA ASP A 104 -0.39 27.13 -11.07
C ASP A 104 0.26 26.36 -9.91
N ASP A 105 1.53 26.09 -9.99
CA ASP A 105 2.35 25.50 -8.92
C ASP A 105 2.53 26.41 -7.68
N VAL A 106 2.05 27.63 -7.74
CA VAL A 106 2.41 28.68 -6.76
C VAL A 106 1.48 28.72 -5.54
N LYS A 107 0.32 28.06 -5.53
CA LYS A 107 -0.67 28.20 -4.45
C LYS A 107 -1.16 26.91 -3.82
N ARG A 108 -0.34 25.89 -3.73
CA ARG A 108 -0.65 24.65 -2.97
C ARG A 108 -0.82 24.87 -1.45
N LYS A 109 -0.87 26.09 -0.99
CA LYS A 109 -1.15 26.44 0.43
C LYS A 109 -2.62 26.30 0.86
N ASN A 110 -3.53 26.11 -0.08
CA ASN A 110 -4.96 25.97 0.23
C ASN A 110 -5.46 24.56 -0.09
N VAL A 111 -5.13 23.59 0.76
CA VAL A 111 -5.66 22.22 0.77
C VAL A 111 -7.21 22.13 0.90
N LYS A 112 -7.90 23.26 0.98
CA LYS A 112 -9.35 23.32 1.15
C LYS A 112 -10.20 22.76 -0.01
N ASN A 113 -9.59 22.44 -1.16
CA ASN A 113 -10.31 21.98 -2.35
C ASN A 113 -9.87 20.61 -2.88
N ASP A 114 -9.03 19.87 -2.14
CA ASP A 114 -8.69 18.50 -2.53
C ASP A 114 -9.86 17.56 -2.22
N TYR A 115 -10.27 16.80 -3.22
CA TYR A 115 -11.25 15.72 -3.02
C TYR A 115 -10.49 14.43 -2.79
N LEU A 116 -10.75 13.80 -1.66
CA LEU A 116 -10.30 12.45 -1.40
C LEU A 116 -11.37 11.49 -1.93
N ILE A 117 -10.98 10.56 -2.78
CA ILE A 117 -11.85 9.50 -3.26
C ILE A 117 -11.29 8.17 -2.79
N MET A 118 -12.04 7.47 -1.96
CA MET A 118 -11.80 6.07 -1.64
C MET A 118 -12.64 5.21 -2.59
N ARG A 119 -12.00 4.33 -3.34
CA ARG A 119 -12.67 3.47 -4.31
C ARG A 119 -12.38 2.01 -4.01
N SER A 120 -13.45 1.22 -3.81
CA SER A 120 -13.38 -0.23 -3.76
C SER A 120 -14.00 -0.81 -5.04
N ILE A 121 -13.35 -1.81 -5.62
CA ILE A 121 -13.88 -2.60 -6.74
C ILE A 121 -14.16 -3.99 -6.19
N ILE A 122 -15.41 -4.41 -6.32
CA ILE A 122 -15.88 -5.73 -5.92
C ILE A 122 -16.35 -6.46 -7.17
N LEU A 123 -15.76 -7.63 -7.44
CA LEU A 123 -16.22 -8.52 -8.48
C LEU A 123 -17.38 -9.33 -7.94
N ALA A 124 -18.46 -9.45 -8.70
CA ALA A 124 -19.69 -10.14 -8.34
C ALA A 124 -20.13 -11.12 -9.45
N PRO A 125 -20.92 -12.17 -9.14
CA PRO A 125 -21.57 -13.00 -10.14
C PRO A 125 -22.46 -12.18 -11.09
N MET A 126 -22.75 -12.72 -12.26
CA MET A 126 -23.59 -12.03 -13.27
C MET A 126 -25.02 -11.72 -12.79
N ASP A 127 -25.57 -12.59 -11.96
CA ASP A 127 -26.97 -12.62 -11.51
C ASP A 127 -27.12 -12.40 -9.98
N PHE A 128 -26.16 -11.73 -9.36
CA PHE A 128 -26.22 -11.47 -7.92
C PHE A 128 -27.43 -10.60 -7.54
N THR A 129 -27.91 -10.80 -6.32
CA THR A 129 -28.92 -9.96 -5.68
C THR A 129 -28.31 -9.00 -4.68
N MET A 130 -29.04 -7.93 -4.33
CA MET A 130 -28.59 -7.00 -3.29
C MET A 130 -28.46 -7.66 -1.92
N GLU A 131 -29.32 -8.64 -1.62
CA GLU A 131 -29.25 -9.42 -0.38
C GLU A 131 -27.96 -10.25 -0.30
N GLU A 132 -27.57 -10.92 -1.38
CA GLU A 132 -26.29 -11.66 -1.45
C GLU A 132 -25.09 -10.75 -1.31
N PHE A 133 -25.13 -9.59 -1.95
CA PHE A 133 -24.08 -8.59 -1.82
C PHE A 133 -23.95 -8.05 -0.38
N LEU A 134 -25.07 -7.74 0.27
CA LEU A 134 -25.05 -7.29 1.68
C LEU A 134 -24.54 -8.38 2.62
N ASN A 135 -24.97 -9.63 2.39
CA ASN A 135 -24.47 -10.77 3.19
C ASN A 135 -22.94 -10.92 3.03
N PHE A 136 -22.44 -10.83 1.80
CA PHE A 136 -20.99 -10.78 1.55
C PHE A 136 -20.32 -9.60 2.31
N PHE A 137 -20.87 -8.39 2.17
CA PHE A 137 -20.32 -7.18 2.81
C PHE A 137 -20.24 -7.33 4.33
N HIS A 138 -21.28 -7.92 4.98
CA HIS A 138 -21.30 -8.21 6.41
C HIS A 138 -20.29 -9.29 6.80
N THR A 139 -20.23 -10.38 6.03
CA THR A 139 -19.28 -11.47 6.27
C THR A 139 -17.84 -10.99 6.17
N LYS A 140 -17.56 -10.04 5.26
CA LYS A 140 -16.24 -9.45 5.04
C LYS A 140 -15.97 -8.20 5.88
N LYS A 141 -16.76 -7.92 6.91
CA LYS A 141 -16.59 -6.73 7.79
C LYS A 141 -15.14 -6.54 8.23
N ASN A 142 -14.50 -7.60 8.73
CA ASN A 142 -13.13 -7.49 9.24
C ASN A 142 -12.14 -7.12 8.13
N GLU A 143 -12.28 -7.74 6.96
CA GLU A 143 -11.44 -7.45 5.80
C GLU A 143 -11.66 -6.03 5.30
N MET A 144 -12.91 -5.57 5.23
CA MET A 144 -13.25 -4.20 4.83
C MET A 144 -12.72 -3.16 5.81
N VAL A 145 -12.89 -3.36 7.13
CA VAL A 145 -12.37 -2.43 8.15
C VAL A 145 -10.85 -2.36 8.11
N ASN A 146 -10.19 -3.50 7.90
CA ASN A 146 -8.73 -3.57 7.72
C ASN A 146 -8.29 -2.76 6.50
N THR A 147 -8.95 -2.97 5.38
CA THR A 147 -8.68 -2.26 4.12
C THR A 147 -8.94 -0.76 4.27
N LEU A 148 -10.05 -0.36 4.90
CA LEU A 148 -10.32 1.06 5.20
C LEU A 148 -9.24 1.66 6.10
N SER A 149 -8.79 0.95 7.14
CA SER A 149 -7.70 1.41 8.02
C SER A 149 -6.40 1.62 7.24
N HIS A 150 -6.09 0.70 6.32
CA HIS A 150 -4.95 0.78 5.42
C HIS A 150 -5.02 2.05 4.55
N GLU A 151 -6.12 2.24 3.85
CA GLU A 151 -6.30 3.37 2.95
C GLU A 151 -6.39 4.72 3.68
N LEU A 152 -7.01 4.75 4.85
CA LEU A 152 -7.03 5.94 5.71
C LEU A 152 -5.64 6.33 6.19
N MET A 153 -4.76 5.35 6.43
CA MET A 153 -3.37 5.62 6.78
C MET A 153 -2.61 6.27 5.63
N HIS A 154 -2.85 5.84 4.38
CA HIS A 154 -2.31 6.51 3.20
C HIS A 154 -2.79 7.96 3.11
N ALA A 155 -4.10 8.21 3.33
CA ALA A 155 -4.64 9.56 3.35
C ALA A 155 -3.98 10.41 4.44
N TYR A 156 -3.88 9.88 5.65
CA TYR A 156 -3.25 10.57 6.77
C TYR A 156 -1.79 10.94 6.47
N ASP A 157 -1.01 10.00 5.95
CA ASP A 157 0.40 10.24 5.61
C ASP A 157 0.54 11.29 4.51
N HIS A 158 -0.32 11.22 3.48
CA HIS A 158 -0.37 12.21 2.41
C HIS A 158 -0.60 13.63 2.93
N TYR A 159 -1.59 13.81 3.82
CA TYR A 159 -1.90 15.12 4.41
C TYR A 159 -0.86 15.57 5.42
N LYS A 160 -0.30 14.65 6.22
CA LYS A 160 0.75 14.94 7.19
C LYS A 160 2.04 15.40 6.54
N SER A 161 2.43 14.77 5.45
CA SER A 161 3.65 15.11 4.71
C SER A 161 3.55 16.45 3.97
N LYS A 162 2.34 17.02 3.83
CA LYS A 162 2.10 18.28 3.11
C LYS A 162 2.79 18.32 1.74
N TYR A 163 2.76 17.19 1.02
CA TYR A 163 3.47 17.05 -0.25
C TYR A 163 4.99 17.16 -0.12
N ASP A 164 5.55 16.72 1.02
CA ASP A 164 6.99 16.64 1.23
C ASP A 164 7.64 15.76 0.15
N SER A 165 8.86 16.12 -0.22
CA SER A 165 9.68 15.37 -1.19
C SER A 165 9.92 13.91 -0.76
N SER A 166 9.87 13.61 0.53
CA SER A 166 9.94 12.25 1.07
C SER A 166 8.70 11.42 0.68
N TYR A 167 7.51 12.00 0.72
CA TYR A 167 6.27 11.36 0.27
C TYR A 167 6.28 11.10 -1.24
N GLU A 168 6.66 12.11 -2.04
CA GLU A 168 6.79 11.94 -3.49
C GLU A 168 7.75 10.81 -3.83
N ARG A 169 8.91 10.76 -3.16
CA ARG A 169 9.87 9.68 -3.33
C ARG A 169 9.27 8.30 -3.02
N SER A 170 8.53 8.19 -1.92
CA SER A 170 7.86 6.94 -1.54
C SER A 170 6.82 6.51 -2.58
N ARG A 171 6.05 7.47 -3.12
CA ARG A 171 5.11 7.24 -4.22
C ARG A 171 5.79 6.71 -5.48
N TYR A 172 6.97 7.23 -5.81
CA TYR A 172 7.73 6.77 -6.97
C TYR A 172 8.30 5.37 -6.76
N GLU A 173 8.75 5.05 -5.55
CA GLU A 173 9.18 3.69 -5.21
C GLU A 173 8.04 2.68 -5.35
N ALA A 174 6.83 3.04 -4.97
CA ALA A 174 5.64 2.21 -5.10
C ALA A 174 5.25 1.94 -6.57
N SER A 175 5.70 2.76 -7.53
CA SER A 175 5.43 2.52 -8.96
C SER A 175 6.02 1.21 -9.50
N ALA A 176 6.95 0.58 -8.76
CA ALA A 176 7.51 -0.73 -9.08
C ALA A 176 6.51 -1.90 -8.90
N GLY A 177 5.33 -1.68 -8.31
CA GLY A 177 4.26 -2.69 -8.14
C GLY A 177 3.53 -3.08 -9.43
N ARG A 178 4.13 -2.90 -10.61
CA ARG A 178 3.57 -3.31 -11.91
C ARG A 178 3.74 -4.81 -12.12
N ARG A 179 2.93 -5.39 -13.02
CA ARG A 179 2.97 -6.82 -13.35
C ARG A 179 3.79 -7.10 -14.60
N PHE A 180 4.37 -8.32 -14.62
CA PHE A 180 5.24 -8.78 -15.70
C PHE A 180 4.87 -10.19 -16.10
N GLY A 181 4.35 -10.73 -16.92
CA GLY A 181 3.85 -12.05 -17.32
C GLY A 181 4.51 -13.30 -16.70
N ILE A 182 5.57 -13.16 -15.89
CA ILE A 182 6.31 -14.23 -15.23
C ILE A 182 6.05 -14.17 -13.72
N PRO A 183 5.48 -15.22 -13.08
CA PRO A 183 5.14 -15.22 -11.64
C PRO A 183 6.30 -14.86 -10.71
N ALA A 184 7.51 -15.40 -10.92
CA ALA A 184 8.69 -15.08 -10.11
C ALA A 184 9.04 -13.57 -10.18
N VAL A 185 8.92 -12.98 -11.38
CA VAL A 185 9.13 -11.53 -11.58
C VAL A 185 8.03 -10.74 -10.88
N ASN A 186 6.77 -11.17 -10.98
CA ASN A 186 5.67 -10.51 -10.29
C ASN A 186 5.84 -10.55 -8.77
N ASN A 187 6.34 -11.66 -8.21
CA ASN A 187 6.69 -11.78 -6.80
C ASN A 187 7.81 -10.80 -6.40
N PHE A 188 8.85 -10.66 -7.23
CA PHE A 188 9.91 -9.69 -6.98
C PHE A 188 9.38 -8.25 -7.00
N LEU A 189 8.55 -7.90 -7.98
CA LEU A 189 7.92 -6.58 -8.09
C LEU A 189 6.97 -6.31 -6.91
N HIS A 190 6.22 -7.33 -6.48
CA HIS A 190 5.39 -7.25 -5.27
C HIS A 190 6.24 -6.99 -4.03
N ASN A 191 7.38 -7.66 -3.90
CA ASN A 191 8.30 -7.42 -2.78
C ASN A 191 8.82 -5.98 -2.76
N LEU A 192 9.19 -5.41 -3.93
CA LEU A 192 9.59 -3.99 -4.04
C LEU A 192 8.47 -3.05 -3.58
N TYR A 193 7.24 -3.32 -4.01
CA TYR A 193 6.07 -2.56 -3.58
C TYR A 193 5.85 -2.69 -2.07
N TYR A 194 5.83 -3.93 -1.55
CA TYR A 194 5.51 -4.25 -0.18
C TYR A 194 6.46 -3.60 0.84
N ILE A 195 7.75 -3.45 0.50
CA ILE A 195 8.74 -2.79 1.37
C ILE A 195 8.91 -1.30 1.06
N SER A 196 8.14 -0.73 0.15
CA SER A 196 8.21 0.70 -0.15
C SER A 196 7.95 1.53 1.10
N ALA A 197 8.46 2.75 1.14
CA ALA A 197 8.33 3.61 2.32
C ALA A 197 6.86 3.89 2.67
N ILE A 198 5.97 4.00 1.66
CA ILE A 198 4.53 4.16 1.83
C ILE A 198 3.92 2.94 2.52
N GLU A 199 4.16 1.74 2.00
CA GLU A 199 3.60 0.51 2.53
C GLU A 199 4.14 0.19 3.93
N ASN A 200 5.40 0.51 4.20
CA ASN A 200 6.02 0.36 5.51
C ASN A 200 5.35 1.17 6.64
N LEU A 201 4.68 2.25 6.29
CA LEU A 201 3.91 3.05 7.25
C LEU A 201 2.53 2.42 7.51
N VAL A 202 1.97 1.76 6.52
CA VAL A 202 0.59 1.27 6.54
C VAL A 202 0.46 -0.14 7.11
N ARG A 203 1.40 -1.05 6.79
CA ARG A 203 1.33 -2.46 7.24
C ARG A 203 1.16 -2.68 8.76
N PRO A 204 1.78 -1.89 9.64
CA PRO A 204 1.49 -1.99 11.07
C PRO A 204 0.03 -1.71 11.43
N THR A 205 -0.67 -0.90 10.63
CA THR A 205 -2.10 -0.56 10.85
C THR A 205 -2.98 -1.79 10.64
N GLU A 206 -2.69 -2.63 9.65
CA GLU A 206 -3.40 -3.88 9.39
C GLU A 206 -3.30 -4.81 10.62
N VAL A 207 -2.08 -5.02 11.13
CA VAL A 207 -1.86 -5.86 12.31
C VAL A 207 -2.59 -5.31 13.54
N LEU A 208 -2.59 -3.99 13.75
CA LEU A 208 -3.31 -3.35 14.85
C LEU A 208 -4.83 -3.50 14.72
N SER A 209 -5.36 -3.33 13.52
CA SER A 209 -6.78 -3.50 13.23
C SER A 209 -7.22 -4.93 13.51
N ASP A 210 -6.45 -5.92 13.06
CA ASP A 210 -6.73 -7.34 13.31
C ASP A 210 -6.65 -7.72 14.79
N ILE A 211 -5.69 -7.14 15.53
CA ILE A 211 -5.63 -7.33 17.00
C ILE A 211 -6.91 -6.81 17.65
N LYS A 212 -7.39 -5.64 17.26
CA LYS A 212 -8.60 -5.01 17.83
C LYS A 212 -9.88 -5.76 17.42
N LEU A 213 -10.02 -6.09 16.14
CA LEU A 213 -11.16 -6.82 15.58
C LEU A 213 -11.31 -8.21 16.23
N ASN A 214 -10.22 -8.95 16.33
CA ASN A 214 -10.22 -10.31 16.86
C ASN A 214 -10.03 -10.36 18.39
N LYS A 215 -9.95 -9.21 19.07
CA LYS A 215 -9.75 -9.07 20.51
C LYS A 215 -8.58 -9.93 21.04
N ILE A 216 -7.49 -9.97 20.27
CA ILE A 216 -6.32 -10.78 20.58
C ILE A 216 -5.72 -10.35 21.91
N ASN A 217 -5.62 -11.30 22.85
CA ASN A 217 -4.99 -11.06 24.13
C ASN A 217 -3.48 -11.34 24.07
N GLN A 218 -2.80 -11.04 25.16
CA GLN A 218 -1.35 -11.16 25.25
C GLN A 218 -0.83 -12.57 25.00
N LYS A 219 -1.45 -13.55 25.58
CA LYS A 219 -0.99 -14.94 25.48
C LYS A 219 -1.11 -15.45 24.03
N GLU A 220 -2.07 -14.92 23.29
CA GLU A 220 -2.37 -15.29 21.91
C GLU A 220 -1.56 -14.51 20.89
N PHE A 221 -1.09 -13.29 21.26
CA PHE A 221 -0.48 -12.35 20.33
C PHE A 221 0.68 -12.94 19.54
N LEU A 222 1.63 -13.62 20.20
CA LEU A 222 2.78 -14.17 19.50
C LEU A 222 2.34 -15.21 18.45
N ASN A 223 1.41 -16.09 18.81
CA ASN A 223 0.89 -17.09 17.90
C ASN A 223 0.08 -16.48 16.76
N PHE A 224 -0.71 -15.44 17.06
CA PHE A 224 -1.41 -14.62 16.07
C PHE A 224 -0.42 -13.97 15.11
N LEU A 225 0.60 -13.26 15.62
CA LEU A 225 1.58 -12.54 14.80
C LEU A 225 2.35 -13.48 13.88
N LEU A 226 2.77 -14.64 14.37
CA LEU A 226 3.51 -15.63 13.57
C LEU A 226 2.71 -16.19 12.39
N LYS A 227 1.37 -16.16 12.49
CA LYS A 227 0.45 -16.62 11.44
C LYS A 227 -0.08 -15.47 10.59
N HIS A 228 0.07 -14.23 11.04
CA HIS A 228 -0.44 -13.06 10.34
C HIS A 228 0.24 -12.88 9.00
N GLU A 229 -0.54 -12.57 7.96
CA GLU A 229 -0.07 -12.45 6.58
C GLU A 229 1.08 -11.44 6.45
N THR A 230 0.93 -10.26 7.06
CA THR A 230 1.99 -9.22 7.05
C THR A 230 3.31 -9.76 7.59
N TYR A 231 3.29 -10.53 8.69
CA TYR A 231 4.50 -11.10 9.26
C TYR A 231 5.11 -12.18 8.38
N THR A 232 4.29 -13.10 7.87
CA THR A 232 4.75 -14.21 7.03
C THR A 232 5.31 -13.70 5.71
N THR A 233 4.67 -12.70 5.10
CA THR A 233 5.16 -12.01 3.89
C THR A 233 6.50 -11.33 4.13
N LEU A 234 6.65 -10.56 5.21
CA LEU A 234 7.93 -9.94 5.58
C LEU A 234 9.03 -10.97 5.81
N LYS A 235 8.70 -12.11 6.44
CA LYS A 235 9.63 -13.21 6.62
C LYS A 235 10.08 -13.82 5.30
N LYS A 236 9.16 -13.99 4.34
CA LYS A 236 9.47 -14.46 2.99
C LYS A 236 10.37 -13.45 2.27
N ILE A 237 10.01 -12.18 2.28
CA ILE A 237 10.77 -11.09 1.66
C ILE A 237 12.21 -11.02 2.25
N SER A 238 12.36 -11.16 3.56
CA SER A 238 13.68 -11.10 4.21
C SER A 238 14.66 -12.22 3.82
N LYS A 239 14.15 -13.27 3.17
CA LYS A 239 14.93 -14.42 2.71
C LYS A 239 15.28 -14.36 1.21
N PHE A 240 14.87 -13.32 0.52
CA PHE A 240 15.17 -13.16 -0.90
C PHE A 240 16.68 -13.19 -1.15
N THR A 241 17.10 -13.93 -2.18
CA THR A 241 18.46 -13.94 -2.71
C THR A 241 18.39 -13.98 -4.23
N LEU A 242 19.39 -13.43 -4.91
CA LEU A 242 19.47 -13.48 -6.37
C LEU A 242 19.50 -14.92 -6.89
N GLU A 243 20.26 -15.79 -6.24
CA GLU A 243 20.35 -17.22 -6.62
C GLU A 243 18.99 -17.93 -6.47
N GLY A 244 18.27 -17.64 -5.37
CA GLY A 244 16.91 -18.15 -5.19
C GLY A 244 15.97 -17.66 -6.29
N PHE A 245 16.07 -16.40 -6.66
CA PHE A 245 15.27 -15.79 -7.73
C PHE A 245 15.58 -16.42 -9.09
N LYS A 246 16.88 -16.61 -9.44
CA LYS A 246 17.27 -17.32 -10.65
C LYS A 246 16.76 -18.77 -10.66
N SER A 247 16.77 -19.44 -9.51
CA SER A 247 16.22 -20.80 -9.38
C SER A 247 14.70 -20.85 -9.58
N GLU A 248 13.96 -19.82 -9.15
CA GLU A 248 12.53 -19.70 -9.44
C GLU A 248 12.28 -19.47 -10.93
N LEU A 249 13.04 -18.58 -11.58
CA LEU A 249 12.95 -18.33 -13.01
C LEU A 249 13.21 -19.61 -13.84
N LYS A 250 14.16 -20.47 -13.43
CA LYS A 250 14.41 -21.77 -14.10
C LYS A 250 13.19 -22.70 -14.12
N LYS A 251 12.28 -22.57 -13.17
CA LYS A 251 11.04 -23.37 -13.13
C LYS A 251 9.95 -22.82 -14.05
N GLU A 252 10.14 -21.64 -14.59
CA GLU A 252 9.15 -20.88 -15.37
C GLU A 252 9.61 -20.66 -16.82
N MET A 253 10.43 -21.58 -17.36
CA MET A 253 11.00 -21.42 -18.71
C MET A 253 9.95 -21.31 -19.79
N ASP A 254 8.81 -22.01 -19.67
CA ASP A 254 7.70 -21.91 -20.63
C ASP A 254 7.13 -20.49 -20.69
N ASN A 255 6.91 -19.85 -19.54
CA ASN A 255 6.45 -18.48 -19.45
C ASN A 255 7.47 -17.49 -20.02
N ILE A 256 8.76 -17.77 -19.83
CA ILE A 256 9.86 -16.96 -20.37
C ILE A 256 9.88 -17.07 -21.89
N ASP A 257 9.76 -18.28 -22.43
CA ASP A 257 9.73 -18.52 -23.87
C ASP A 257 8.53 -17.85 -24.53
N GLU A 258 7.35 -17.92 -23.91
CA GLU A 258 6.15 -17.22 -24.37
C GLU A 258 6.36 -15.71 -24.39
N LEU A 259 6.91 -15.13 -23.31
CA LEU A 259 7.25 -13.72 -23.25
C LEU A 259 8.22 -13.32 -24.36
N PHE A 260 9.29 -14.11 -24.59
CA PHE A 260 10.30 -13.82 -25.61
C PHE A 260 9.74 -13.90 -27.03
N LYS A 261 8.85 -14.85 -27.30
CA LYS A 261 8.10 -14.93 -28.56
C LYS A 261 7.23 -13.67 -28.75
N HIS A 262 6.51 -13.26 -27.71
CA HIS A 262 5.69 -12.05 -27.75
C HIS A 262 6.54 -10.79 -28.03
N LEU A 263 7.69 -10.67 -27.38
CA LEU A 263 8.63 -9.56 -27.58
C LEU A 263 9.47 -9.68 -28.85
N LYS A 264 9.37 -10.79 -29.62
CA LYS A 264 10.13 -11.07 -30.82
C LYS A 264 11.66 -11.11 -30.59
N ILE A 265 12.08 -11.54 -29.40
CA ILE A 265 13.49 -11.72 -29.05
C ILE A 265 13.88 -13.18 -28.82
N TYR A 266 12.91 -14.10 -28.99
CA TYR A 266 13.16 -15.56 -28.89
C TYR A 266 14.14 -16.02 -29.94
N ARG A 267 15.10 -16.86 -29.53
CA ARG A 267 16.06 -17.55 -30.41
C ARG A 267 16.25 -18.98 -29.91
N ASP A 268 16.26 -19.94 -30.83
CA ASP A 268 16.38 -21.37 -30.51
C ASP A 268 17.74 -21.74 -29.92
N ASP A 269 18.77 -20.90 -30.13
CA ASP A 269 20.14 -21.13 -29.66
C ASP A 269 20.41 -20.56 -28.25
N MET A 270 19.43 -19.93 -27.62
CA MET A 270 19.61 -19.39 -26.26
C MET A 270 19.59 -20.49 -25.20
N SER A 271 20.64 -20.56 -24.39
CA SER A 271 20.62 -21.37 -23.18
C SER A 271 19.66 -20.85 -22.13
N ASP A 272 19.25 -21.70 -21.17
CA ASP A 272 18.40 -21.28 -20.06
C ASP A 272 19.03 -20.13 -19.25
N ASP A 273 20.35 -20.19 -19.05
CA ASP A 273 21.06 -19.12 -18.32
C ASP A 273 21.08 -17.81 -19.11
N ASP A 274 21.19 -17.83 -20.44
CA ASP A 274 21.07 -16.65 -21.28
C ASP A 274 19.66 -16.05 -21.21
N LYS A 275 18.64 -16.90 -21.25
CA LYS A 275 17.24 -16.48 -21.11
C LYS A 275 16.99 -15.82 -19.76
N ILE A 276 17.50 -16.41 -18.66
CA ILE A 276 17.38 -15.82 -17.31
C ILE A 276 18.09 -14.48 -17.24
N ASN A 277 19.31 -14.37 -17.75
CA ASN A 277 20.04 -13.10 -17.75
C ASN A 277 19.31 -12.03 -18.56
N GLU A 278 18.68 -12.40 -19.67
CA GLU A 278 17.87 -11.49 -20.46
C GLU A 278 16.59 -11.04 -19.70
N VAL A 279 15.93 -11.94 -18.95
CA VAL A 279 14.81 -11.57 -18.06
C VAL A 279 15.29 -10.57 -17.01
N LEU A 280 16.42 -10.83 -16.34
CA LEU A 280 16.99 -9.88 -15.37
C LEU A 280 17.23 -8.51 -16.00
N ARG A 281 17.80 -8.48 -17.22
CA ARG A 281 18.03 -7.24 -17.96
C ARG A 281 16.73 -6.50 -18.28
N LEU A 282 15.72 -7.21 -18.78
CA LEU A 282 14.42 -6.63 -19.12
C LEU A 282 13.72 -6.06 -17.88
N VAL A 283 13.70 -6.80 -16.77
CA VAL A 283 13.09 -6.35 -15.51
C VAL A 283 13.82 -5.13 -14.98
N PHE A 284 15.14 -5.13 -14.95
CA PHE A 284 15.98 -4.02 -14.53
C PHE A 284 15.69 -2.75 -15.34
N VAL A 285 15.72 -2.84 -16.67
CA VAL A 285 15.46 -1.70 -17.56
C VAL A 285 14.03 -1.17 -17.37
N ASN A 286 13.04 -2.06 -17.26
CA ASN A 286 11.66 -1.64 -17.02
C ASN A 286 11.47 -0.93 -15.69
N ILE A 287 12.07 -1.43 -14.61
CA ILE A 287 12.01 -0.75 -13.29
C ILE A 287 12.64 0.64 -13.37
N LEU A 288 13.78 0.78 -14.03
CA LEU A 288 14.42 2.08 -14.23
C LEU A 288 13.54 3.04 -15.04
N ASN A 289 12.93 2.55 -16.12
CA ASN A 289 12.02 3.34 -16.95
C ASN A 289 10.78 3.78 -16.14
N TRP A 290 10.15 2.87 -15.38
CA TRP A 290 9.00 3.20 -14.54
C TRP A 290 9.34 4.23 -13.46
N ARG A 291 10.52 4.09 -12.85
CA ARG A 291 11.03 5.10 -11.90
C ARG A 291 11.27 6.44 -12.60
N ALA A 292 11.88 6.45 -13.77
CA ALA A 292 12.11 7.67 -14.56
C ALA A 292 10.79 8.33 -14.99
N ASP A 293 9.81 7.55 -15.46
CA ASP A 293 8.49 8.06 -15.83
C ASP A 293 7.77 8.70 -14.62
N SER A 294 7.84 8.05 -13.46
CA SER A 294 7.28 8.60 -12.22
C SER A 294 7.98 9.90 -11.77
N PHE A 295 9.24 10.07 -12.13
CA PHE A 295 10.03 11.29 -11.85
C PHE A 295 9.94 12.35 -12.94
N ARG A 296 9.24 12.08 -14.06
CA ARG A 296 9.23 12.98 -15.23
C ARG A 296 8.93 14.43 -14.86
N ASP A 297 7.84 14.67 -14.11
CA ASP A 297 7.43 16.02 -13.72
C ASP A 297 8.45 16.65 -12.76
N LEU A 298 9.02 15.85 -11.86
CA LEU A 298 10.06 16.28 -10.93
C LEU A 298 11.36 16.61 -11.67
N ILE A 299 11.73 15.79 -12.68
CA ILE A 299 12.91 16.01 -13.52
C ILE A 299 12.75 17.31 -14.30
N THR A 300 11.59 17.54 -14.91
CA THR A 300 11.30 18.75 -15.67
C THR A 300 11.35 19.98 -14.77
N SER A 301 10.71 19.95 -13.61
CA SER A 301 10.73 21.04 -12.64
C SER A 301 12.14 21.32 -12.12
N SER A 302 12.92 20.27 -11.80
CA SER A 302 14.30 20.40 -11.30
C SER A 302 15.25 20.95 -12.36
N PHE A 303 15.04 20.58 -13.62
CA PHE A 303 15.84 21.12 -14.74
C PHE A 303 15.57 22.60 -14.92
N ILE A 304 14.31 23.02 -14.86
CA ILE A 304 13.91 24.44 -14.92
C ILE A 304 14.48 25.20 -13.73
N GLU A 305 14.36 24.67 -12.50
CA GLU A 305 14.93 25.30 -11.29
C GLU A 305 16.46 25.47 -11.41
N LYS A 306 17.17 24.48 -11.96
CA LYS A 306 18.62 24.53 -12.15
C LYS A 306 19.04 25.57 -13.19
N ILE A 307 18.28 25.71 -14.29
CA ILE A 307 18.48 26.75 -15.29
C ILE A 307 18.23 28.14 -14.72
N MET A 308 17.22 28.27 -13.86
CA MET A 308 16.86 29.52 -13.20
C MET A 308 17.68 29.85 -11.94
N GLY A 309 18.66 29.02 -11.59
CA GLY A 309 19.57 29.26 -10.45
C GLY A 309 18.96 28.93 -9.08
N PHE A 310 17.80 28.25 -9.02
CA PHE A 310 17.20 27.81 -7.76
C PHE A 310 17.70 26.42 -7.38
N SER A 311 18.38 26.28 -6.25
CA SER A 311 18.73 24.97 -5.66
C SER A 311 17.61 24.49 -4.73
N GLY A 312 16.52 24.01 -5.29
CA GLY A 312 15.37 23.53 -4.52
C GLY A 312 15.50 22.11 -4.01
N GLU A 313 14.61 21.69 -3.11
CA GLU A 313 14.48 20.33 -2.57
C GLU A 313 14.31 19.27 -3.68
N LYS A 314 13.61 19.62 -4.76
CA LYS A 314 13.38 18.75 -5.92
C LYS A 314 14.67 18.39 -6.64
N GLY A 315 15.62 19.33 -6.76
CA GLY A 315 16.95 19.07 -7.32
C GLY A 315 17.73 18.03 -6.53
N LYS A 316 17.66 18.07 -5.20
CA LYS A 316 18.31 17.07 -4.32
C LYS A 316 17.72 15.67 -4.49
N VAL A 317 16.40 15.56 -4.69
CA VAL A 317 15.73 14.26 -4.93
C VAL A 317 16.15 13.69 -6.28
N PHE A 318 16.23 14.53 -7.32
CA PHE A 318 16.73 14.15 -8.63
C PHE A 318 18.19 13.67 -8.59
N ASP A 319 19.07 14.41 -7.93
CA ASP A 319 20.47 14.02 -7.78
C ASP A 319 20.62 12.68 -7.05
N LYS A 320 19.81 12.42 -6.00
CA LYS A 320 19.76 11.14 -5.32
C LYS A 320 19.28 10.02 -6.25
N PHE A 321 18.26 10.27 -7.09
CA PHE A 321 17.78 9.30 -8.07
C PHE A 321 18.87 8.95 -9.09
N ILE A 322 19.49 9.94 -9.73
CA ILE A 322 20.57 9.72 -10.69
C ILE A 322 21.74 8.96 -10.04
N ASN A 323 22.14 9.35 -8.83
CA ASN A 323 23.21 8.67 -8.11
C ASN A 323 22.81 7.21 -7.74
N SER A 324 21.54 6.94 -7.49
CA SER A 324 21.05 5.59 -7.23
C SER A 324 21.15 4.68 -8.46
N ILE A 325 20.82 5.22 -9.65
CA ILE A 325 20.94 4.48 -10.92
C ILE A 325 22.41 4.22 -11.27
N ARG A 326 23.29 5.19 -11.08
CA ARG A 326 24.72 5.06 -11.39
C ARG A 326 25.46 4.04 -10.53
N LYS A 327 24.86 3.59 -9.42
CA LYS A 327 25.43 2.54 -8.59
C LYS A 327 25.43 1.17 -9.28
N PHE A 328 24.48 0.92 -10.17
CA PHE A 328 24.28 -0.40 -10.77
C PHE A 328 25.05 -0.48 -12.07
N LYS A 329 26.08 -1.30 -12.09
CA LYS A 329 26.87 -1.58 -13.31
C LYS A 329 26.27 -2.70 -14.14
N THR A 330 25.57 -3.63 -13.50
CA THR A 330 24.93 -4.78 -14.13
C THR A 330 23.54 -5.01 -13.54
N PRO A 331 22.63 -5.70 -14.23
CA PRO A 331 21.36 -6.12 -13.68
C PRO A 331 21.51 -6.89 -12.37
N GLU A 332 22.44 -7.82 -12.29
CA GLU A 332 22.68 -8.63 -11.08
C GLU A 332 22.99 -7.74 -9.88
N SER A 333 23.87 -6.74 -10.03
CA SER A 333 24.21 -5.83 -8.94
C SER A 333 22.99 -5.05 -8.42
N PHE A 334 22.00 -4.83 -9.27
CA PHE A 334 20.71 -4.25 -8.86
C PHE A 334 19.89 -5.22 -8.01
N PHE A 335 19.74 -6.48 -8.45
CA PHE A 335 18.97 -7.49 -7.72
C PHE A 335 19.62 -7.87 -6.38
N GLU A 336 20.95 -7.92 -6.30
CA GLU A 336 21.68 -8.12 -5.04
C GLU A 336 21.42 -6.96 -4.07
N TYR A 337 21.51 -5.73 -4.55
CA TYR A 337 21.22 -4.54 -3.74
C TYR A 337 19.78 -4.53 -3.23
N GLU A 338 18.79 -4.81 -4.08
CA GLU A 338 17.40 -4.87 -3.67
C GLU A 338 17.15 -6.04 -2.71
N GLY A 339 17.82 -7.17 -2.88
CA GLY A 339 17.77 -8.29 -1.93
C GLY A 339 18.30 -7.92 -0.55
N GLU A 340 19.38 -7.14 -0.47
CA GLU A 340 19.87 -6.62 0.81
C GLU A 340 18.90 -5.60 1.41
N ASN A 341 18.34 -4.71 0.61
CA ASN A 341 17.31 -3.75 1.01
C ASN A 341 16.06 -4.48 1.55
N PHE A 342 15.59 -5.53 0.88
CA PHE A 342 14.51 -6.41 1.33
C PHE A 342 14.78 -6.94 2.73
N ARG A 343 15.96 -7.53 2.93
CA ARG A 343 16.37 -8.09 4.22
C ARG A 343 16.38 -7.04 5.33
N LEU A 344 16.97 -5.88 5.07
CA LEU A 344 17.08 -4.79 6.05
C LEU A 344 15.71 -4.21 6.44
N VAL A 345 14.90 -3.87 5.44
CA VAL A 345 13.60 -3.24 5.67
C VAL A 345 12.62 -4.22 6.31
N ALA A 346 12.51 -5.44 5.78
CA ALA A 346 11.62 -6.46 6.34
C ALA A 346 11.99 -6.81 7.79
N ASN A 347 13.27 -6.98 8.11
CA ASN A 347 13.69 -7.25 9.48
C ASN A 347 13.43 -6.07 10.43
N LYS A 348 13.56 -4.83 9.94
CA LYS A 348 13.20 -3.63 10.73
C LYS A 348 11.71 -3.61 11.04
N MET A 349 10.86 -3.95 10.06
CA MET A 349 9.41 -4.05 10.25
C MET A 349 9.03 -5.18 11.21
N ILE A 350 9.58 -6.37 11.02
CA ILE A 350 9.36 -7.52 11.91
C ILE A 350 9.69 -7.15 13.37
N LYS A 351 10.81 -6.44 13.60
CA LYS A 351 11.16 -5.92 14.92
C LYS A 351 10.17 -4.89 15.46
N LYS A 352 9.57 -4.08 14.59
CA LYS A 352 8.49 -3.16 15.00
C LYS A 352 7.24 -3.95 15.39
N LEU A 353 6.80 -4.89 14.55
CA LEU A 353 5.61 -5.70 14.80
C LEU A 353 5.74 -6.51 16.12
N SER A 354 6.89 -7.13 16.38
CA SER A 354 7.12 -7.88 17.63
C SER A 354 7.10 -7.01 18.89
N LYS A 355 7.39 -5.72 18.77
CA LYS A 355 7.29 -4.76 19.88
C LYS A 355 5.88 -4.20 20.10
N LEU A 356 4.96 -4.41 19.16
CA LEU A 356 3.58 -3.98 19.31
C LEU A 356 2.97 -4.46 20.61
N TYR A 357 3.33 -5.66 21.02
CA TYR A 357 2.77 -6.28 22.21
C TYR A 357 3.38 -5.78 23.52
N ASP A 358 4.69 -5.67 23.61
CA ASP A 358 5.38 -5.14 24.81
C ASP A 358 4.84 -3.77 25.23
N LEU A 359 4.25 -3.06 24.27
CA LEU A 359 3.70 -1.73 24.45
C LEU A 359 2.20 -1.75 24.78
N ALA A 360 1.44 -2.73 24.26
CA ALA A 360 0.05 -2.98 24.66
C ALA A 360 -0.01 -3.44 26.12
N GLU A 361 0.90 -4.32 26.54
CA GLU A 361 1.01 -4.81 27.91
C GLU A 361 1.28 -3.70 28.93
N LYS A 362 2.25 -2.84 28.65
CA LYS A 362 2.55 -1.67 29.49
C LYS A 362 1.34 -0.74 29.66
N ASN A 363 0.48 -0.64 28.66
CA ASN A 363 -0.73 0.16 28.70
C ASN A 363 -1.85 -0.48 29.52
N GLU A 364 -1.99 -1.81 29.54
CA GLU A 364 -2.98 -2.52 30.35
C GLU A 364 -2.62 -2.52 31.84
N ILE A 365 -1.35 -2.71 32.18
CA ILE A 365 -0.86 -2.60 33.56
C ILE A 365 -1.12 -1.18 34.12
N ILE A 366 -0.90 -0.15 33.31
CA ILE A 366 -1.22 1.23 33.68
C ILE A 366 -2.73 1.45 33.87
N LYS A 367 -3.58 0.85 33.00
CA LYS A 367 -5.04 0.94 33.15
C LYS A 367 -5.56 0.17 34.39
N SER A 368 -5.01 -1.01 34.66
CA SER A 368 -5.40 -1.81 35.83
C SER A 368 -5.01 -1.13 37.14
N ASN A 369 -3.87 -0.48 37.18
CA ASN A 369 -3.40 0.28 38.35
C ASN A 369 -4.19 1.60 38.58
N LEU A 370 -4.77 2.16 37.52
CA LEU A 370 -5.63 3.36 37.60
C LEU A 370 -7.07 3.07 38.02
N ARG A 371 -7.55 1.80 37.85
CA ARG A 371 -8.86 1.37 38.35
C ARG A 371 -8.84 0.95 39.80
N ARG A 372 -7.64 0.82 40.39
CA ARG A 372 -7.45 0.45 41.82
C ARG A 372 -7.16 1.67 42.72
N VAL A 373 -7.19 2.88 42.19
CA VAL A 373 -7.10 4.15 42.88
C VAL A 373 -8.41 4.93 42.66
#